data_ca222205a9847ce0b64d881130444223
#
_entry.id   ca222205a9847ce0b64d881130444223
#
_cell.length_a   1.000
_cell.length_b   1.000
_cell.length_c   1.000
_cell.angle_alpha   90.00
_cell.angle_beta   90.00
_cell.angle_gamma   90.00
#
_symmetry.space_group_name_H-M   'P 1'
#
loop_
_entity.id
_entity.type
_entity.pdbx_description
1 polymer ?
#
loop_
_entity_poly.entity_id
_entity_poly.type
_entity_poly.pdbx_seq_one_letter_code
_entity_poly.pdbx_strand_id
1 'polypeptide(L)'
;LLLPIVLVIASGMAHAVWSMFTKRSRSKSVFLWSIMMVATILLLPVLITELWKNPMNAASYGLLLLSMLLQAVYSWLLSKTYELGDLSQIYPIMRGTSTLLVPVIGVLFLNESLSVFGWLGILCMLGGFAVLSGIGSNSRSGGQQAQGLKPVLMALCVGLCTTCYVFVDKLNLEHVSPIALLEVTNIGFVLGLTPAVIASGKIVEEWKANKTPLLLGAVLNPGSYLLFLFAMSQAPMAHISPLREIGTIFATFLGVLLLKEQQGLRRMLCSVVIFGGIVLIGMLG
;
A
#
# COMPACT_ATOMS: atom_id res chain seq x y z
N LEU A 1 5.58 -21.10 -8.01
CA LEU A 1 5.73 -19.66 -8.33
C LEU A 1 4.48 -19.02 -8.93
N LEU A 2 3.63 -19.77 -9.68
CA LEU A 2 2.44 -19.21 -10.34
C LEU A 2 1.40 -18.67 -9.33
N LEU A 3 1.12 -19.42 -8.26
CA LEU A 3 0.08 -19.04 -7.28
C LEU A 3 0.39 -17.70 -6.59
N PRO A 4 1.60 -17.45 -6.02
CA PRO A 4 1.94 -16.14 -5.43
C PRO A 4 1.81 -14.98 -6.42
N ILE A 5 2.16 -15.17 -7.70
CA ILE A 5 2.01 -14.15 -8.74
C ILE A 5 0.53 -13.82 -8.98
N VAL A 6 -0.32 -14.84 -9.10
CA VAL A 6 -1.77 -14.64 -9.28
C VAL A 6 -2.37 -13.91 -8.06
N LEU A 7 -1.98 -14.30 -6.84
CA LEU A 7 -2.44 -13.66 -5.61
C LEU A 7 -2.03 -12.18 -5.56
N VAL A 8 -0.79 -11.85 -5.94
CA VAL A 8 -0.32 -10.45 -5.91
C VAL A 8 -0.96 -9.61 -7.01
N ILE A 9 -1.22 -10.17 -8.18
CA ILE A 9 -1.98 -9.48 -9.24
C ILE A 9 -3.41 -9.19 -8.75
N ALA A 10 -4.10 -10.18 -8.19
CA ALA A 10 -5.43 -10.01 -7.62
C ALA A 10 -5.43 -8.97 -6.48
N SER A 11 -4.40 -9.00 -5.62
CA SER A 11 -4.16 -7.97 -4.59
C SER A 11 -4.07 -6.57 -5.20
N GLY A 12 -3.27 -6.40 -6.26
CA GLY A 12 -3.12 -5.12 -6.95
C GLY A 12 -4.43 -4.63 -7.57
N MET A 13 -5.21 -5.51 -8.20
CA MET A 13 -6.52 -5.17 -8.78
C MET A 13 -7.50 -4.72 -7.69
N ALA A 14 -7.65 -5.49 -6.60
CA ALA A 14 -8.49 -5.13 -5.47
C ALA A 14 -8.05 -3.79 -4.86
N HIS A 15 -6.72 -3.57 -4.75
CA HIS A 15 -6.15 -2.30 -4.29
C HIS A 15 -6.56 -1.12 -5.18
N ALA A 16 -6.53 -1.28 -6.50
CA ALA A 16 -6.92 -0.24 -7.44
C ALA A 16 -8.40 0.15 -7.26
N VAL A 17 -9.30 -0.83 -7.09
CA VAL A 17 -10.74 -0.59 -6.95
C VAL A 17 -11.05 0.17 -5.66
N TRP A 18 -10.57 -0.28 -4.49
CA TRP A 18 -10.88 0.42 -3.25
C TRP A 18 -10.18 1.79 -3.15
N SER A 19 -9.00 1.94 -3.76
CA SER A 19 -8.33 3.25 -3.85
C SER A 19 -9.14 4.26 -4.64
N MET A 20 -9.86 3.84 -5.69
CA MET A 20 -10.78 4.68 -6.43
C MET A 20 -11.95 5.14 -5.56
N PHE A 21 -12.50 4.28 -4.70
CA PHE A 21 -13.54 4.67 -3.74
C PHE A 21 -13.01 5.71 -2.73
N THR A 22 -11.82 5.49 -2.21
CA THR A 22 -11.16 6.45 -1.30
C THR A 22 -10.95 7.80 -1.98
N LYS A 23 -10.58 7.82 -3.27
CA LYS A 23 -10.39 9.06 -4.04
C LYS A 23 -11.70 9.86 -4.17
N ARG A 24 -12.84 9.17 -4.30
CA ARG A 24 -14.18 9.78 -4.41
C ARG A 24 -14.82 10.14 -3.06
N SER A 25 -14.29 9.66 -1.94
CA SER A 25 -14.84 9.93 -0.62
C SER A 25 -14.73 11.41 -0.24
N ARG A 26 -15.64 11.87 0.62
CA ARG A 26 -15.66 13.24 1.15
C ARG A 26 -14.51 13.47 2.12
N SER A 27 -14.26 12.48 2.98
CA SER A 27 -13.16 12.48 3.95
C SER A 27 -12.36 11.19 3.83
N LYS A 28 -11.15 11.26 3.25
CA LYS A 28 -10.29 10.11 3.01
C LYS A 28 -9.95 9.36 4.30
N SER A 29 -9.62 10.10 5.37
CA SER A 29 -9.27 9.51 6.66
C SER A 29 -10.45 8.79 7.29
N VAL A 30 -11.65 9.39 7.26
CA VAL A 30 -12.88 8.77 7.79
C VAL A 30 -13.26 7.54 6.96
N PHE A 31 -13.16 7.63 5.63
CA PHE A 31 -13.45 6.50 4.75
C PHE A 31 -12.52 5.32 5.03
N LEU A 32 -11.20 5.55 5.06
CA LEU A 32 -10.19 4.52 5.34
C LEU A 32 -10.37 3.90 6.73
N TRP A 33 -10.61 4.73 7.75
CA TRP A 33 -10.87 4.28 9.10
C TRP A 33 -12.12 3.40 9.16
N SER A 34 -13.20 3.80 8.51
CA SER A 34 -14.48 3.09 8.55
C SER A 34 -14.38 1.71 7.89
N ILE A 35 -13.71 1.59 6.73
CA ILE A 35 -13.55 0.30 6.06
C ILE A 35 -12.67 -0.65 6.88
N MET A 36 -11.64 -0.15 7.55
CA MET A 36 -10.77 -0.96 8.41
C MET A 36 -11.48 -1.33 9.73
N MET A 37 -12.25 -0.43 10.32
CA MET A 37 -13.01 -0.72 11.55
C MET A 37 -14.03 -1.85 11.35
N VAL A 38 -14.74 -1.86 10.22
CA VAL A 38 -15.67 -2.96 9.88
C VAL A 38 -14.91 -4.28 9.76
N ALA A 39 -13.79 -4.30 9.07
CA ALA A 39 -12.96 -5.49 8.92
C ALA A 39 -12.41 -5.98 10.28
N THR A 40 -11.93 -5.05 11.11
CA THR A 40 -11.43 -5.36 12.46
C THR A 40 -12.51 -6.01 13.32
N ILE A 41 -13.73 -5.46 13.36
CA ILE A 41 -14.82 -6.07 14.14
C ILE A 41 -15.10 -7.51 13.69
N LEU A 42 -15.04 -7.78 12.38
CA LEU A 42 -15.31 -9.10 11.81
C LEU A 42 -14.17 -10.11 12.04
N LEU A 43 -12.91 -9.66 12.01
CA LEU A 43 -11.73 -10.53 12.09
C LEU A 43 -11.18 -10.70 13.51
N LEU A 44 -11.55 -9.82 14.45
CA LEU A 44 -11.10 -9.88 15.84
C LEU A 44 -11.29 -11.26 16.51
N PRO A 45 -12.43 -11.98 16.32
CA PRO A 45 -12.58 -13.32 16.89
C PRO A 45 -11.55 -14.32 16.34
N VAL A 46 -11.13 -14.17 15.07
CA VAL A 46 -10.13 -15.05 14.46
C VAL A 46 -8.78 -14.84 15.13
N LEU A 47 -8.36 -13.59 15.31
CA LEU A 47 -7.11 -13.27 16.00
C LEU A 47 -7.11 -13.81 17.43
N ILE A 48 -8.17 -13.56 18.20
CA ILE A 48 -8.28 -14.04 19.59
C ILE A 48 -8.19 -15.55 19.65
N THR A 49 -8.91 -16.28 18.79
CA THR A 49 -8.91 -17.74 18.79
C THR A 49 -7.56 -18.32 18.39
N GLU A 50 -6.86 -17.70 17.46
CA GLU A 50 -5.54 -18.15 17.02
C GLU A 50 -4.49 -17.96 18.12
N LEU A 51 -4.44 -16.77 18.74
CA LEU A 51 -3.50 -16.47 19.82
C LEU A 51 -3.77 -17.32 21.06
N TRP A 52 -5.03 -17.68 21.34
CA TRP A 52 -5.39 -18.57 22.44
C TRP A 52 -4.96 -20.00 22.20
N LYS A 53 -5.13 -20.52 20.97
CA LYS A 53 -4.80 -21.89 20.62
C LYS A 53 -3.31 -22.12 20.42
N ASN A 54 -2.59 -21.11 19.94
CA ASN A 54 -1.17 -21.17 19.58
C ASN A 54 -0.39 -20.10 20.37
N PRO A 55 -0.14 -20.31 21.68
CA PRO A 55 0.64 -19.35 22.46
C PRO A 55 2.07 -19.26 21.92
N MET A 56 2.56 -18.04 21.74
CA MET A 56 3.87 -17.73 21.20
C MET A 56 4.84 -17.30 22.30
N ASN A 57 6.13 -17.23 21.96
CA ASN A 57 7.12 -16.64 22.86
C ASN A 57 7.02 -15.11 22.90
N ALA A 58 7.65 -14.47 23.89
CA ALA A 58 7.61 -13.03 24.09
C ALA A 58 8.17 -12.24 22.88
N ALA A 59 9.18 -12.77 22.19
CA ALA A 59 9.77 -12.13 21.02
C ALA A 59 8.77 -12.04 19.84
N SER A 60 8.02 -13.14 19.57
CA SER A 60 6.99 -13.17 18.53
C SER A 60 5.83 -12.22 18.84
N TYR A 61 5.39 -12.13 20.12
CA TYR A 61 4.42 -11.10 20.52
C TYR A 61 4.98 -9.68 20.31
N GLY A 62 6.28 -9.48 20.60
CA GLY A 62 6.97 -8.21 20.35
C GLY A 62 6.97 -7.83 18.86
N LEU A 63 7.18 -8.79 17.95
CA LEU A 63 7.11 -8.57 16.51
C LEU A 63 5.69 -8.21 16.03
N LEU A 64 4.65 -8.88 16.58
CA LEU A 64 3.25 -8.51 16.29
C LEU A 64 2.92 -7.09 16.76
N LEU A 65 3.36 -6.73 17.97
CA LEU A 65 3.19 -5.37 18.49
C LEU A 65 3.92 -4.35 17.61
N LEU A 66 5.13 -4.66 17.16
CA LEU A 66 5.89 -3.80 16.25
C LEU A 66 5.16 -3.60 14.92
N SER A 67 4.59 -4.66 14.33
CA SER A 67 3.76 -4.56 13.13
C SER A 67 2.56 -3.65 13.35
N MET A 68 1.83 -3.82 14.45
CA MET A 68 0.70 -2.97 14.83
C MET A 68 1.11 -1.51 14.97
N LEU A 69 2.20 -1.21 15.64
CA LEU A 69 2.72 0.15 15.84
C LEU A 69 3.17 0.78 14.51
N LEU A 70 3.87 0.02 13.65
CA LEU A 70 4.27 0.49 12.33
C LEU A 70 3.05 0.81 11.45
N GLN A 71 1.99 0.01 11.51
CA GLN A 71 0.75 0.30 10.80
C GLN A 71 0.02 1.54 11.36
N ALA A 72 0.08 1.76 12.68
CA ALA A 72 -0.47 2.97 13.29
C ALA A 72 0.30 4.23 12.83
N VAL A 73 1.64 4.17 12.83
CA VAL A 73 2.49 5.26 12.34
C VAL A 73 2.26 5.48 10.84
N TYR A 74 2.20 4.40 10.05
CA TYR A 74 1.94 4.48 8.62
C TYR A 74 0.62 5.19 8.31
N SER A 75 -0.48 4.78 8.96
CA SER A 75 -1.81 5.35 8.70
C SER A 75 -1.88 6.82 9.09
N TRP A 76 -1.25 7.20 10.21
CA TRP A 76 -1.13 8.59 10.64
C TRP A 76 -0.30 9.42 9.64
N LEU A 77 0.88 8.93 9.24
CA LEU A 77 1.73 9.59 8.24
C LEU A 77 1.00 9.74 6.91
N LEU A 78 0.31 8.69 6.45
CA LEU A 78 -0.46 8.68 5.21
C LEU A 78 -1.55 9.76 5.23
N SER A 79 -2.31 9.84 6.32
CA SER A 79 -3.36 10.86 6.50
C SER A 79 -2.77 12.27 6.41
N LYS A 80 -1.67 12.53 7.12
CA LYS A 80 -0.99 13.84 7.11
C LYS A 80 -0.39 14.17 5.74
N THR A 81 0.17 13.19 5.06
CA THR A 81 0.73 13.37 3.73
C THR A 81 -0.34 13.76 2.71
N TYR A 82 -1.53 13.14 2.81
CA TYR A 82 -2.66 13.49 1.94
C TYR A 82 -3.27 14.88 2.20
N GLU A 83 -3.05 15.44 3.39
CA GLU A 83 -3.45 16.81 3.71
C GLU A 83 -2.48 17.86 3.14
N LEU A 84 -1.20 17.50 2.98
CA LEU A 84 -0.11 18.44 2.70
C LEU A 84 0.20 18.62 1.20
N GLY A 85 -0.22 17.70 0.33
CA GLY A 85 0.19 17.79 -1.06
C GLY A 85 -0.69 17.05 -2.06
N ASP A 86 -0.43 17.29 -3.34
CA ASP A 86 -1.16 16.65 -4.43
C ASP A 86 -0.84 15.16 -4.54
N LEU A 87 -1.86 14.33 -4.49
CA LEU A 87 -1.76 12.87 -4.62
C LEU A 87 -1.01 12.42 -5.87
N SER A 88 -1.16 13.16 -6.97
CA SER A 88 -0.50 12.84 -8.26
C SER A 88 1.03 12.90 -8.18
N GLN A 89 1.58 13.69 -7.27
CA GLN A 89 3.02 13.82 -7.05
C GLN A 89 3.51 12.98 -5.88
N ILE A 90 2.78 13.00 -4.76
CA ILE A 90 3.17 12.33 -3.51
C ILE A 90 3.09 10.81 -3.67
N TYR A 91 2.03 10.30 -4.30
CA TYR A 91 1.80 8.86 -4.43
C TYR A 91 2.94 8.12 -5.17
N PRO A 92 3.46 8.62 -6.33
CA PRO A 92 4.61 7.99 -6.98
C PRO A 92 5.88 7.99 -6.13
N ILE A 93 6.10 9.02 -5.28
CA ILE A 93 7.26 9.08 -4.39
C ILE A 93 7.14 8.01 -3.30
N MET A 94 5.99 7.89 -2.64
CA MET A 94 5.74 6.86 -1.64
C MET A 94 5.95 5.45 -2.21
N ARG A 95 5.38 5.21 -3.39
CA ARG A 95 5.46 3.91 -4.07
C ARG A 95 6.86 3.60 -4.58
N GLY A 96 7.51 4.56 -5.24
CA GLY A 96 8.88 4.37 -5.72
C GLY A 96 9.86 4.07 -4.58
N THR A 97 9.71 4.73 -3.44
CA THR A 97 10.54 4.48 -2.25
C THR A 97 10.38 3.03 -1.75
N SER A 98 9.16 2.56 -1.56
CA SER A 98 8.92 1.18 -1.09
C SER A 98 9.30 0.13 -2.15
N THR A 99 9.04 0.40 -3.43
CA THR A 99 9.41 -0.50 -4.54
C THR A 99 10.92 -0.75 -4.62
N LEU A 100 11.73 0.25 -4.27
CA LEU A 100 13.19 0.09 -4.18
C LEU A 100 13.61 -0.60 -2.89
N LEU A 101 13.14 -0.08 -1.75
CA LEU A 101 13.70 -0.45 -0.45
C LEU A 101 13.27 -1.84 0.01
N VAL A 102 12.06 -2.32 -0.33
CA VAL A 102 11.60 -3.66 0.07
C VAL A 102 12.48 -4.76 -0.52
N PRO A 103 12.79 -4.80 -1.84
CA PRO A 103 13.72 -5.78 -2.38
C PRO A 103 15.15 -5.66 -1.81
N VAL A 104 15.64 -4.42 -1.61
CA VAL A 104 16.96 -4.21 -1.00
C VAL A 104 17.03 -4.83 0.39
N ILE A 105 16.02 -4.60 1.24
CA ILE A 105 15.95 -5.21 2.58
C ILE A 105 15.78 -6.72 2.49
N GLY A 106 14.97 -7.24 1.57
CA GLY A 106 14.82 -8.69 1.36
C GLY A 106 16.15 -9.38 1.02
N VAL A 107 16.92 -8.78 0.13
CA VAL A 107 18.24 -9.31 -0.24
C VAL A 107 19.24 -9.20 0.91
N LEU A 108 19.28 -8.07 1.63
CA LEU A 108 20.28 -7.82 2.68
C LEU A 108 20.01 -8.58 3.98
N PHE A 109 18.77 -8.72 4.39
CA PHE A 109 18.39 -9.23 5.72
C PHE A 109 17.73 -10.60 5.70
N LEU A 110 17.07 -10.98 4.58
CA LEU A 110 16.40 -12.28 4.46
C LEU A 110 17.16 -13.25 3.54
N ASN A 111 18.36 -12.87 3.06
CA ASN A 111 19.15 -13.66 2.11
C ASN A 111 18.33 -14.04 0.85
N GLU A 112 17.38 -13.22 0.45
CA GLU A 112 16.63 -13.40 -0.78
C GLU A 112 17.54 -13.06 -1.98
N SER A 113 17.33 -13.69 -3.13
CA SER A 113 18.07 -13.41 -4.36
C SER A 113 17.14 -12.75 -5.38
N LEU A 114 17.65 -11.78 -6.09
CA LEU A 114 17.00 -11.17 -7.23
C LEU A 114 17.96 -11.17 -8.41
N SER A 115 17.49 -11.60 -9.60
CA SER A 115 18.32 -11.65 -10.79
C SER A 115 18.71 -10.24 -11.27
N VAL A 116 19.67 -10.15 -12.19
CA VAL A 116 20.02 -8.88 -12.85
C VAL A 116 18.81 -8.27 -13.55
N PHE A 117 17.94 -9.10 -14.15
CA PHE A 117 16.71 -8.64 -14.80
C PHE A 117 15.70 -8.12 -13.79
N GLY A 118 15.63 -8.71 -12.58
CA GLY A 118 14.81 -8.20 -11.49
C GLY A 118 15.24 -6.80 -11.05
N TRP A 119 16.55 -6.57 -10.90
CA TRP A 119 17.08 -5.23 -10.58
C TRP A 119 16.83 -4.22 -11.70
N LEU A 120 17.01 -4.61 -12.97
CA LEU A 120 16.65 -3.77 -14.11
C LEU A 120 15.16 -3.43 -14.13
N GLY A 121 14.30 -4.39 -13.80
CA GLY A 121 12.85 -4.16 -13.64
C GLY A 121 12.54 -3.11 -12.59
N ILE A 122 13.18 -3.18 -11.40
CA ILE A 122 13.05 -2.17 -10.35
C ILE A 122 13.50 -0.80 -10.85
N LEU A 123 14.64 -0.70 -11.54
CA LEU A 123 15.14 0.56 -12.09
C LEU A 123 14.17 1.16 -13.12
N CYS A 124 13.57 0.34 -14.00
CA CYS A 124 12.53 0.78 -14.92
C CYS A 124 11.32 1.34 -14.17
N MET A 125 10.84 0.66 -13.12
CA MET A 125 9.72 1.14 -12.31
C MET A 125 10.04 2.46 -11.62
N LEU A 126 11.23 2.59 -11.04
CA LEU A 126 11.70 3.83 -10.41
C LEU A 126 11.76 4.99 -11.40
N GLY A 127 12.24 4.74 -12.61
CA GLY A 127 12.22 5.72 -13.71
C GLY A 127 10.79 6.19 -14.01
N GLY A 128 9.84 5.28 -14.12
CA GLY A 128 8.42 5.59 -14.29
C GLY A 128 7.84 6.43 -13.15
N PHE A 129 8.13 6.07 -11.90
CA PHE A 129 7.67 6.83 -10.72
C PHE A 129 8.34 8.21 -10.62
N ALA A 130 9.63 8.33 -10.93
CA ALA A 130 10.35 9.61 -10.93
C ALA A 130 9.75 10.59 -11.97
N VAL A 131 9.44 10.08 -13.18
CA VAL A 131 8.79 10.90 -14.20
C VAL A 131 7.36 11.27 -13.78
N LEU A 132 6.58 10.34 -13.16
CA LEU A 132 5.23 10.63 -12.68
C LEU A 132 5.21 11.67 -11.56
N SER A 133 6.19 11.64 -10.64
CA SER A 133 6.28 12.61 -9.54
C SER A 133 6.65 14.02 -10.00
N GLY A 134 7.12 14.18 -11.24
CA GLY A 134 7.57 15.47 -11.76
C GLY A 134 8.90 15.96 -11.19
N ILE A 135 9.65 15.11 -10.47
CA ILE A 135 10.98 15.43 -9.99
C ILE A 135 11.88 15.73 -11.20
N GLY A 136 12.50 16.92 -11.22
CA GLY A 136 13.38 17.37 -12.31
C GLY A 136 12.68 18.02 -13.49
N SER A 137 11.36 18.19 -13.48
CA SER A 137 10.64 18.91 -14.55
C SER A 137 10.70 20.41 -14.31
N ASN A 138 11.48 21.14 -15.11
CA ASN A 138 11.50 22.61 -15.16
C ASN A 138 10.25 23.22 -15.82
N SER A 139 9.22 22.42 -16.11
CA SER A 139 8.01 22.91 -16.78
C SER A 139 7.13 23.71 -15.84
N ARG A 140 7.38 25.00 -15.81
CA ARG A 140 6.48 26.06 -15.28
C ARG A 140 5.22 26.22 -16.16
N SER A 141 4.66 25.12 -16.68
CA SER A 141 3.45 25.18 -17.49
C SER A 141 2.24 24.98 -16.59
N GLY A 142 1.56 26.09 -16.27
CA GLY A 142 0.22 26.10 -15.70
C GLY A 142 0.13 25.89 -14.19
N GLY A 143 0.42 26.94 -13.38
CA GLY A 143 -0.21 27.12 -12.07
C GLY A 143 0.11 26.14 -10.93
N GLN A 144 0.92 25.11 -11.12
CA GLN A 144 1.37 24.24 -10.04
C GLN A 144 2.56 24.91 -9.34
N GLN A 145 2.29 25.49 -8.16
CA GLN A 145 3.35 25.88 -7.24
C GLN A 145 4.24 24.68 -6.95
N ALA A 146 5.57 24.87 -7.04
CA ALA A 146 6.52 23.86 -6.59
C ALA A 146 6.16 23.50 -5.15
N GLN A 147 5.74 22.26 -4.93
CA GLN A 147 5.41 21.78 -3.58
C GLN A 147 6.67 21.95 -2.71
N GLY A 148 6.50 22.49 -1.51
CA GLY A 148 7.59 22.64 -0.55
C GLY A 148 8.23 21.28 -0.23
N LEU A 149 9.44 21.30 0.30
CA LEU A 149 10.21 20.10 0.69
C LEU A 149 9.42 19.19 1.67
N LYS A 150 8.54 19.75 2.48
CA LYS A 150 7.78 19.03 3.51
C LYS A 150 6.88 17.90 2.98
N PRO A 151 6.04 18.08 1.94
CA PRO A 151 5.25 16.98 1.37
C PRO A 151 6.11 15.84 0.80
N VAL A 152 7.25 16.18 0.17
CA VAL A 152 8.18 15.19 -0.39
C VAL A 152 8.83 14.37 0.73
N LEU A 153 9.31 15.02 1.79
CA LEU A 153 9.87 14.33 2.96
C LEU A 153 8.84 13.42 3.63
N MET A 154 7.61 13.89 3.79
CA MET A 154 6.52 13.07 4.34
C MET A 154 6.22 11.86 3.45
N ALA A 155 6.22 12.02 2.13
CA ALA A 155 6.04 10.92 1.19
C ALA A 155 7.17 9.87 1.29
N LEU A 156 8.42 10.31 1.42
CA LEU A 156 9.56 9.44 1.68
C LEU A 156 9.41 8.68 3.01
N CYS A 157 8.99 9.37 4.08
CA CYS A 157 8.72 8.73 5.37
C CYS A 157 7.62 7.66 5.28
N VAL A 158 6.55 7.91 4.52
CA VAL A 158 5.50 6.91 4.27
C VAL A 158 6.07 5.69 3.54
N GLY A 159 6.87 5.90 2.49
CA GLY A 159 7.53 4.80 1.75
C GLY A 159 8.49 4.00 2.63
N LEU A 160 9.26 4.67 3.49
CA LEU A 160 10.15 4.02 4.46
C LEU A 160 9.35 3.20 5.48
N CYS A 161 8.29 3.78 6.04
CA CYS A 161 7.41 3.08 6.98
C CYS A 161 6.75 1.86 6.33
N THR A 162 6.34 1.99 5.04
CA THR A 162 5.83 0.85 4.24
C THR A 162 6.87 -0.26 4.16
N THR A 163 8.12 0.07 3.89
CA THR A 163 9.22 -0.89 3.83
C THR A 163 9.41 -1.61 5.16
N CYS A 164 9.40 -0.84 6.27
CA CYS A 164 9.56 -1.40 7.61
C CYS A 164 8.43 -2.37 7.97
N TYR A 165 7.16 -1.98 7.75
CA TYR A 165 6.08 -2.88 8.12
C TYR A 165 6.00 -4.11 7.21
N VAL A 166 6.28 -4.01 5.90
CA VAL A 166 6.33 -5.18 5.01
C VAL A 166 7.41 -6.17 5.45
N PHE A 167 8.57 -5.67 5.86
CA PHE A 167 9.65 -6.52 6.39
C PHE A 167 9.25 -7.21 7.70
N VAL A 168 8.69 -6.47 8.66
CA VAL A 168 8.23 -7.04 9.94
C VAL A 168 7.08 -8.02 9.73
N ASP A 169 6.17 -7.72 8.81
CA ASP A 169 5.07 -8.64 8.46
C ASP A 169 5.60 -9.93 7.83
N LYS A 170 6.65 -9.86 6.99
CA LYS A 170 7.31 -11.06 6.46
C LYS A 170 7.86 -11.95 7.57
N LEU A 171 8.49 -11.36 8.60
CA LEU A 171 8.97 -12.11 9.78
C LEU A 171 7.82 -12.71 10.61
N ASN A 172 6.73 -11.95 10.79
CA ASN A 172 5.55 -12.41 11.52
C ASN A 172 4.85 -13.60 10.85
N LEU A 173 4.91 -13.72 9.52
CA LEU A 173 4.31 -14.85 8.77
C LEU A 173 4.96 -16.21 9.10
N GLU A 174 6.11 -16.24 9.79
CA GLU A 174 6.70 -17.46 10.31
C GLU A 174 6.04 -17.94 11.62
N HIS A 175 5.27 -17.06 12.27
CA HIS A 175 4.73 -17.30 13.61
C HIS A 175 3.20 -17.32 13.68
N VAL A 176 2.53 -16.59 12.78
CA VAL A 176 1.07 -16.47 12.75
C VAL A 176 0.53 -16.61 11.34
N SER A 177 -0.75 -16.96 11.23
CA SER A 177 -1.43 -17.04 9.94
C SER A 177 -1.55 -15.66 9.27
N PRO A 178 -1.62 -15.59 7.92
CA PRO A 178 -1.87 -14.36 7.21
C PRO A 178 -3.15 -13.62 7.66
N ILE A 179 -4.17 -14.35 8.12
CA ILE A 179 -5.43 -13.77 8.57
C ILE A 179 -5.26 -13.09 9.94
N ALA A 180 -4.58 -13.74 10.88
CA ALA A 180 -4.30 -13.15 12.19
C ALA A 180 -3.38 -11.94 12.08
N LEU A 181 -2.35 -12.01 11.22
CA LEU A 181 -1.46 -10.88 10.97
C LEU A 181 -2.22 -9.70 10.33
N LEU A 182 -3.11 -9.98 9.36
CA LEU A 182 -3.99 -8.95 8.78
C LEU A 182 -4.75 -8.21 9.87
N GLU A 183 -5.31 -8.94 10.83
CA GLU A 183 -6.10 -8.31 11.88
C GLU A 183 -5.24 -7.44 12.80
N VAL A 184 -4.04 -7.88 13.17
CA VAL A 184 -3.08 -7.06 13.93
C VAL A 184 -2.77 -5.75 13.19
N THR A 185 -2.55 -5.83 11.87
CA THR A 185 -2.26 -4.65 11.04
C THR A 185 -3.49 -3.74 10.91
N ASN A 186 -4.71 -4.30 10.78
CA ASN A 186 -5.96 -3.53 10.76
C ASN A 186 -6.16 -2.75 12.05
N ILE A 187 -5.96 -3.38 13.22
CA ILE A 187 -6.03 -2.73 14.54
C ILE A 187 -5.07 -1.54 14.57
N GLY A 188 -3.80 -1.74 14.18
CA GLY A 188 -2.80 -0.67 14.12
C GLY A 188 -3.25 0.48 13.22
N PHE A 189 -3.75 0.17 12.03
CA PHE A 189 -4.22 1.17 11.07
C PHE A 189 -5.40 2.00 11.63
N VAL A 190 -6.37 1.34 12.26
CA VAL A 190 -7.51 2.01 12.91
C VAL A 190 -7.04 2.93 14.04
N LEU A 191 -6.15 2.44 14.91
CA LEU A 191 -5.61 3.22 16.02
C LEU A 191 -4.91 4.50 15.55
N GLY A 192 -4.09 4.40 14.50
CA GLY A 192 -3.35 5.53 13.95
C GLY A 192 -4.25 6.60 13.31
N LEU A 193 -5.38 6.23 12.71
CA LEU A 193 -6.34 7.17 12.12
C LEU A 193 -7.34 7.74 13.13
N THR A 194 -7.61 7.05 14.24
CA THR A 194 -8.65 7.42 15.21
C THR A 194 -8.57 8.88 15.65
N PRO A 195 -7.41 9.47 16.01
CA PRO A 195 -7.34 10.87 16.41
C PRO A 195 -7.82 11.83 15.32
N ALA A 196 -7.42 11.62 14.06
CA ALA A 196 -7.83 12.45 12.93
C ALA A 196 -9.33 12.32 12.63
N VAL A 197 -9.89 11.13 12.79
CA VAL A 197 -11.30 10.84 12.55
C VAL A 197 -12.18 11.48 13.61
N ILE A 198 -11.81 11.36 14.89
CA ILE A 198 -12.54 12.02 16.00
C ILE A 198 -12.51 13.54 15.80
N ALA A 199 -11.34 14.12 15.52
CA ALA A 199 -11.20 15.55 15.28
C ALA A 199 -12.03 16.06 14.10
N SER A 200 -12.27 15.22 13.08
CA SER A 200 -13.05 15.60 11.90
C SER A 200 -14.55 15.71 12.17
N GLY A 201 -15.10 14.91 13.07
CA GLY A 201 -16.56 14.81 13.36
C GLY A 201 -17.42 14.33 12.18
N LYS A 202 -16.81 13.84 11.06
CA LYS A 202 -17.51 13.59 9.79
C LYS A 202 -17.94 12.13 9.58
N ILE A 203 -17.92 11.27 10.60
CA ILE A 203 -18.23 9.83 10.47
C ILE A 203 -19.64 9.63 9.89
N VAL A 204 -20.66 10.24 10.51
CA VAL A 204 -22.06 10.07 10.09
C VAL A 204 -22.29 10.60 8.67
N GLU A 205 -21.66 11.72 8.34
CA GLU A 205 -21.77 12.34 7.01
C GLU A 205 -21.17 11.44 5.91
N GLU A 206 -19.98 10.86 6.17
CA GLU A 206 -19.30 9.96 5.24
C GLU A 206 -20.11 8.67 5.04
N TRP A 207 -20.63 8.07 6.11
CA TRP A 207 -21.45 6.86 6.03
C TRP A 207 -22.76 7.07 5.27
N LYS A 208 -23.43 8.21 5.44
CA LYS A 208 -24.64 8.56 4.69
C LYS A 208 -24.35 8.75 3.20
N ALA A 209 -23.22 9.38 2.87
CA ALA A 209 -22.85 9.69 1.49
C ALA A 209 -22.33 8.47 0.70
N ASN A 210 -21.58 7.57 1.36
CA ASN A 210 -20.77 6.54 0.70
C ASN A 210 -21.02 5.13 1.25
N LYS A 211 -22.26 4.78 1.66
CA LYS A 211 -22.58 3.49 2.29
C LYS A 211 -22.11 2.28 1.47
N THR A 212 -22.46 2.20 0.19
CA THR A 212 -22.06 1.07 -0.68
C THR A 212 -20.55 1.01 -0.93
N PRO A 213 -19.86 2.11 -1.28
CA PRO A 213 -18.39 2.13 -1.37
C PRO A 213 -17.69 1.74 -0.06
N LEU A 214 -18.26 2.10 1.12
CA LEU A 214 -17.70 1.71 2.42
C LEU A 214 -17.80 0.20 2.64
N LEU A 215 -18.95 -0.41 2.38
CA LEU A 215 -19.14 -1.86 2.53
C LEU A 215 -18.26 -2.65 1.55
N LEU A 216 -18.18 -2.24 0.29
CA LEU A 216 -17.28 -2.86 -0.68
C LEU A 216 -15.80 -2.65 -0.31
N GLY A 217 -15.45 -1.46 0.14
CA GLY A 217 -14.11 -1.14 0.60
C GLY A 217 -13.68 -1.94 1.82
N ALA A 218 -14.62 -2.23 2.74
CA ALA A 218 -14.37 -3.06 3.92
C ALA A 218 -13.99 -4.52 3.60
N VAL A 219 -14.34 -5.00 2.40
CA VAL A 219 -13.92 -6.31 1.90
C VAL A 219 -12.66 -6.18 1.03
N LEU A 220 -12.63 -5.22 0.10
CA LEU A 220 -11.58 -5.10 -0.90
C LEU A 220 -10.24 -4.63 -0.33
N ASN A 221 -10.25 -3.71 0.66
CA ASN A 221 -9.01 -3.20 1.22
C ASN A 221 -8.29 -4.28 2.05
N PRO A 222 -8.88 -4.84 3.14
CA PRO A 222 -8.24 -5.92 3.88
C PRO A 222 -8.03 -7.16 3.02
N GLY A 223 -8.95 -7.50 2.12
CA GLY A 223 -8.81 -8.60 1.15
C GLY A 223 -7.59 -8.42 0.23
N SER A 224 -7.37 -7.21 -0.26
CA SER A 224 -6.17 -6.89 -1.04
C SER A 224 -4.89 -7.17 -0.25
N TYR A 225 -4.83 -6.74 1.02
CA TYR A 225 -3.63 -6.98 1.83
C TYR A 225 -3.51 -8.45 2.24
N LEU A 226 -4.61 -9.13 2.50
CA LEU A 226 -4.62 -10.57 2.78
C LEU A 226 -4.03 -11.39 1.63
N LEU A 227 -4.43 -11.11 0.39
CA LEU A 227 -3.87 -11.75 -0.80
C LEU A 227 -2.36 -11.52 -0.91
N PHE A 228 -1.90 -10.32 -0.56
CA PHE A 228 -0.48 -10.00 -0.53
C PHE A 228 0.27 -10.77 0.58
N LEU A 229 -0.30 -10.88 1.77
CA LEU A 229 0.28 -11.67 2.87
C LEU A 229 0.36 -13.16 2.51
N PHE A 230 -0.67 -13.72 1.87
CA PHE A 230 -0.63 -15.09 1.34
C PHE A 230 0.45 -15.27 0.25
N ALA A 231 0.64 -14.29 -0.61
CA ALA A 231 1.71 -14.35 -1.60
C ALA A 231 3.09 -14.30 -0.94
N MET A 232 3.28 -13.41 0.05
CA MET A 232 4.53 -13.28 0.81
C MET A 232 4.85 -14.49 1.68
N SER A 233 3.85 -15.23 2.16
CA SER A 233 4.10 -16.47 2.92
C SER A 233 4.67 -17.60 2.05
N GLN A 234 4.54 -17.51 0.73
CA GLN A 234 4.91 -18.57 -0.22
C GLN A 234 6.08 -18.20 -1.14
N ALA A 235 6.49 -16.93 -1.17
CA ALA A 235 7.52 -16.45 -2.09
C ALA A 235 8.36 -15.32 -1.47
N PRO A 236 9.56 -15.04 -2.03
CA PRO A 236 10.42 -13.94 -1.59
C PRO A 236 9.73 -12.59 -1.70
N MET A 237 9.87 -11.74 -0.67
CA MET A 237 9.26 -10.41 -0.68
C MET A 237 9.92 -9.48 -1.72
N ALA A 238 11.19 -9.73 -2.06
CA ALA A 238 11.92 -8.99 -3.08
C ALA A 238 11.26 -9.10 -4.47
N HIS A 239 10.63 -10.24 -4.78
CA HIS A 239 9.86 -10.44 -6.02
C HIS A 239 8.41 -9.96 -5.89
N ILE A 240 7.74 -10.35 -4.80
CA ILE A 240 6.30 -10.18 -4.65
C ILE A 240 5.90 -8.72 -4.44
N SER A 241 6.70 -7.96 -3.67
CA SER A 241 6.35 -6.57 -3.35
C SER A 241 6.33 -5.65 -4.58
N PRO A 242 7.34 -5.66 -5.48
CA PRO A 242 7.29 -4.86 -6.70
C PRO A 242 6.16 -5.26 -7.66
N LEU A 243 5.83 -6.56 -7.75
CA LEU A 243 4.75 -7.03 -8.62
C LEU A 243 3.38 -6.47 -8.20
N ARG A 244 3.19 -6.15 -6.92
CA ARG A 244 1.96 -5.53 -6.42
C ARG A 244 1.69 -4.15 -7.04
N GLU A 245 2.71 -3.49 -7.57
CA GLU A 245 2.58 -2.19 -8.24
C GLU A 245 1.76 -2.25 -9.54
N ILE A 246 1.41 -3.44 -10.02
CA ILE A 246 0.42 -3.62 -11.10
C ILE A 246 -0.91 -2.92 -10.74
N GLY A 247 -1.23 -2.79 -9.44
CA GLY A 247 -2.37 -2.02 -8.95
C GLY A 247 -2.34 -0.56 -9.36
N THR A 248 -1.15 0.06 -9.47
CA THR A 248 -1.00 1.44 -9.94
C THR A 248 -1.42 1.58 -11.41
N ILE A 249 -1.14 0.58 -12.23
CA ILE A 249 -1.53 0.53 -13.64
C ILE A 249 -3.05 0.39 -13.76
N PHE A 250 -3.63 -0.57 -13.02
CA PHE A 250 -5.09 -0.73 -12.96
C PHE A 250 -5.79 0.54 -12.44
N ALA A 251 -5.25 1.19 -11.41
CA ALA A 251 -5.79 2.44 -10.89
C ALA A 251 -5.76 3.57 -11.93
N THR A 252 -4.69 3.66 -12.73
CA THR A 252 -4.58 4.60 -13.85
C THR A 252 -5.64 4.30 -14.91
N PHE A 253 -5.78 3.04 -15.31
CA PHE A 253 -6.75 2.60 -16.29
C PHE A 253 -8.20 2.87 -15.84
N LEU A 254 -8.54 2.53 -14.57
CA LEU A 254 -9.84 2.84 -13.99
C LEU A 254 -10.08 4.34 -13.86
N GLY A 255 -9.04 5.14 -13.59
CA GLY A 255 -9.10 6.60 -13.57
C GLY A 255 -9.52 7.17 -14.93
N VAL A 256 -8.92 6.66 -16.01
CA VAL A 256 -9.27 7.08 -17.38
C VAL A 256 -10.69 6.64 -17.75
N LEU A 257 -11.01 5.35 -17.55
CA LEU A 257 -12.29 4.78 -18.01
C LEU A 257 -13.50 5.25 -17.20
N LEU A 258 -13.39 5.24 -15.86
CA LEU A 258 -14.54 5.47 -14.97
C LEU A 258 -14.61 6.90 -14.46
N LEU A 259 -13.46 7.55 -14.26
CA LEU A 259 -13.41 8.93 -13.77
C LEU A 259 -13.30 9.95 -14.90
N LYS A 260 -13.11 9.48 -16.16
CA LYS A 260 -12.88 10.32 -17.34
C LYS A 260 -11.77 11.36 -17.10
N GLU A 261 -10.77 11.00 -16.33
CA GLU A 261 -9.61 11.86 -16.07
C GLU A 261 -8.85 12.06 -17.37
N GLN A 262 -8.52 13.30 -17.70
CA GLN A 262 -7.63 13.60 -18.82
C GLN A 262 -6.21 13.21 -18.40
N GLN A 263 -5.85 11.95 -18.63
CA GLN A 263 -4.51 11.44 -18.38
C GLN A 263 -3.64 11.83 -19.57
N GLY A 264 -2.66 12.72 -19.35
CA GLY A 264 -1.72 13.09 -20.41
C GLY A 264 -0.91 11.89 -20.90
N LEU A 265 -0.44 11.95 -22.16
CA LEU A 265 0.41 10.93 -22.79
C LEU A 265 1.58 10.51 -21.88
N ARG A 266 2.16 11.45 -21.12
CA ARG A 266 3.21 11.22 -20.15
C ARG A 266 2.82 10.15 -19.10
N ARG A 267 1.60 10.21 -18.55
CA ARG A 267 1.13 9.24 -17.54
C ARG A 267 0.94 7.84 -18.14
N MET A 268 0.42 7.77 -19.37
CA MET A 268 0.29 6.50 -20.08
C MET A 268 1.65 5.87 -20.37
N LEU A 269 2.62 6.64 -20.86
CA LEU A 269 3.98 6.15 -21.12
C LEU A 269 4.66 5.66 -19.83
N CYS A 270 4.55 6.39 -18.73
CA CYS A 270 5.09 5.93 -17.43
C CYS A 270 4.44 4.63 -16.97
N SER A 271 3.13 4.45 -17.16
CA SER A 271 2.44 3.20 -16.82
C SER A 271 2.97 2.03 -17.67
N VAL A 272 3.28 2.24 -18.94
CA VAL A 272 3.89 1.22 -19.82
C VAL A 272 5.30 0.86 -19.32
N VAL A 273 6.11 1.85 -18.94
CA VAL A 273 7.47 1.61 -18.41
C VAL A 273 7.40 0.83 -17.08
N ILE A 274 6.50 1.22 -16.17
CA ILE A 274 6.29 0.49 -14.90
C ILE A 274 5.83 -0.94 -15.20
N PHE A 275 4.92 -1.15 -16.15
CA PHE A 275 4.47 -2.48 -16.56
C PHE A 275 5.62 -3.33 -17.10
N GLY A 276 6.46 -2.77 -17.96
CA GLY A 276 7.67 -3.45 -18.44
C GLY A 276 8.58 -3.91 -17.31
N GLY A 277 8.78 -3.06 -16.29
CA GLY A 277 9.53 -3.42 -15.07
C GLY A 277 8.89 -4.57 -14.29
N ILE A 278 7.56 -4.56 -14.13
CA ILE A 278 6.80 -5.65 -13.48
C ILE A 278 6.98 -6.97 -14.24
N VAL A 279 6.88 -6.93 -15.57
CA VAL A 279 7.06 -8.13 -16.41
C VAL A 279 8.48 -8.68 -16.29
N LEU A 280 9.51 -7.82 -16.30
CA LEU A 280 10.89 -8.25 -16.09
C LEU A 280 11.08 -8.97 -14.76
N ILE A 281 10.52 -8.43 -13.66
CA ILE A 281 10.61 -9.06 -12.33
C ILE A 281 9.83 -10.38 -12.31
N GLY A 282 8.62 -10.41 -12.86
CA GLY A 282 7.74 -11.58 -12.79
C GLY A 282 8.20 -12.77 -13.65
N MET A 283 8.88 -12.51 -14.76
CA MET A 283 9.30 -13.55 -15.71
C MET A 283 10.77 -13.94 -15.59
N LEU A 284 11.63 -13.00 -15.22
CA LEU A 284 13.10 -13.14 -15.28
C LEU A 284 13.80 -12.75 -13.97
N GLY A 285 13.04 -12.27 -12.97
CA GLY A 285 13.52 -11.78 -11.66
C GLY A 285 13.97 -12.84 -10.68
#